data_67a7a9d0d5361334ef646a3de8cc224b
#
_entry.id   67a7a9d0d5361334ef646a3de8cc224b
#
_cell.length_a   1.000
_cell.length_b   1.000
_cell.length_c   1.000
_cell.angle_alpha   90.00
_cell.angle_beta   90.00
_cell.angle_gamma   90.00
#
_symmetry.space_group_name_H-M   'P 1'
#
loop_
_entity.id
_entity.type
_entity.pdbx_description
1 polymer ?
#
loop_
_entity_poly.entity_id
_entity_poly.type
_entity_poly.pdbx_seq_one_letter_code
_entity_poly.pdbx_strand_id
1 'polypeptide(L)'
;MLDKSYTFTPVIAAFVHSSQVHIWHSRLGHLSNAKLASIKPSDVPGFISVENFDCNICPLAKQKCLPFNKSSHLSKSCFELIHCDLWGPFSVSTIDHCKYFLTIVDDYSRCTWVYLLKHKSQTQYVLEQFCTMVETQFCKKIKTLRSENGTEFIMKDFFCQKRHFASFKLC
;
A
#
# COMPACT_ATOMS: atom_id res chain seq x y z
N MET A 1 -59.23 -21.31 -9.23
CA MET A 1 -59.14 -20.91 -7.81
C MET A 1 -58.04 -21.72 -7.18
N LEU A 2 -56.86 -21.14 -7.02
CA LEU A 2 -55.73 -21.74 -6.32
C LEU A 2 -55.44 -20.85 -5.11
N ASP A 3 -55.87 -21.33 -3.97
CA ASP A 3 -55.60 -20.72 -2.66
C ASP A 3 -54.14 -20.98 -2.29
N LYS A 4 -53.29 -19.94 -2.34
CA LYS A 4 -51.93 -19.99 -1.81
C LYS A 4 -51.96 -19.43 -0.41
N SER A 5 -52.17 -20.32 0.56
CA SER A 5 -51.91 -20.02 1.97
C SER A 5 -50.40 -19.81 2.20
N TYR A 6 -49.99 -18.54 2.32
CA TYR A 6 -48.64 -18.23 2.81
C TYR A 6 -48.56 -18.46 4.30
N THR A 7 -47.89 -19.52 4.70
CA THR A 7 -47.53 -19.74 6.09
C THR A 7 -46.33 -18.83 6.43
N PHE A 8 -46.60 -17.80 7.23
CA PHE A 8 -45.58 -17.00 7.87
C PHE A 8 -44.86 -17.86 8.92
N THR A 9 -43.62 -18.26 8.63
CA THR A 9 -42.74 -18.78 9.68
C THR A 9 -42.21 -17.57 10.48
N PRO A 10 -42.47 -17.51 11.80
CA PRO A 10 -41.93 -16.43 12.60
C PRO A 10 -40.42 -16.54 12.62
N VAL A 11 -39.75 -15.48 12.13
CA VAL A 11 -38.30 -15.30 12.29
C VAL A 11 -38.07 -15.10 13.79
N ILE A 12 -37.62 -16.12 14.46
CA ILE A 12 -37.19 -16.03 15.86
C ILE A 12 -35.94 -15.15 15.81
N ALA A 13 -36.09 -13.90 16.24
CA ALA A 13 -34.95 -13.01 16.49
C ALA A 13 -34.11 -13.69 17.60
N ALA A 14 -32.99 -14.27 17.22
CA ALA A 14 -32.03 -14.78 18.19
C ALA A 14 -31.49 -13.57 18.96
N PHE A 15 -31.97 -13.39 20.18
CA PHE A 15 -31.37 -12.48 21.14
C PHE A 15 -29.98 -13.02 21.46
N VAL A 16 -28.97 -12.48 20.76
CA VAL A 16 -27.58 -12.70 21.18
C VAL A 16 -27.42 -11.99 22.50
N HIS A 17 -27.34 -12.78 23.57
CA HIS A 17 -27.04 -12.31 24.91
C HIS A 17 -25.59 -11.82 24.91
N SER A 18 -25.39 -10.60 24.42
CA SER A 18 -24.07 -9.99 24.45
C SER A 18 -23.79 -9.64 25.92
N SER A 19 -22.76 -10.25 26.48
CA SER A 19 -22.32 -9.95 27.84
C SER A 19 -22.04 -8.43 27.93
N GLN A 20 -22.29 -7.82 29.07
CA GLN A 20 -22.06 -6.38 29.28
C GLN A 20 -20.62 -5.96 28.91
N VAL A 21 -19.68 -6.88 29.06
CA VAL A 21 -18.27 -6.69 28.66
C VAL A 21 -18.11 -6.49 27.18
N HIS A 22 -18.80 -7.29 26.36
CA HIS A 22 -18.78 -7.16 24.90
C HIS A 22 -19.29 -5.77 24.48
N ILE A 23 -20.33 -5.27 25.13
CA ILE A 23 -20.89 -3.94 24.84
C ILE A 23 -19.86 -2.85 25.12
N TRP A 24 -19.21 -2.89 26.27
CA TRP A 24 -18.20 -1.88 26.65
C TRP A 24 -16.93 -1.98 25.80
N HIS A 25 -16.46 -3.18 25.55
CA HIS A 25 -15.35 -3.41 24.65
C HIS A 25 -15.58 -2.80 23.24
N SER A 26 -16.77 -3.01 22.68
CA SER A 26 -17.17 -2.46 21.38
C SER A 26 -17.34 -0.93 21.42
N ARG A 27 -18.02 -0.40 22.45
CA ARG A 27 -18.24 1.05 22.62
C ARG A 27 -16.95 1.84 22.80
N LEU A 28 -15.95 1.25 23.44
CA LEU A 28 -14.65 1.87 23.69
C LEU A 28 -13.63 1.61 22.53
N GLY A 29 -14.10 1.17 21.38
CA GLY A 29 -13.25 0.96 20.21
C GLY A 29 -12.33 -0.23 20.31
N HIS A 30 -12.81 -1.32 20.89
CA HIS A 30 -12.10 -2.59 20.99
C HIS A 30 -10.76 -2.48 21.75
N LEU A 31 -10.79 -1.90 22.94
CA LEU A 31 -9.62 -1.78 23.82
C LEU A 31 -9.07 -3.16 24.22
N SER A 32 -7.77 -3.23 24.48
CA SER A 32 -7.16 -4.47 25.03
C SER A 32 -7.69 -4.76 26.43
N ASN A 33 -7.69 -6.05 26.83
CA ASN A 33 -8.14 -6.47 28.14
C ASN A 33 -7.42 -5.72 29.28
N ALA A 34 -6.11 -5.48 29.12
CA ALA A 34 -5.33 -4.70 30.10
C ALA A 34 -5.85 -3.25 30.25
N LYS A 35 -6.22 -2.62 29.13
CA LYS A 35 -6.80 -1.26 29.17
C LYS A 35 -8.23 -1.26 29.72
N LEU A 36 -9.03 -2.28 29.40
CA LEU A 36 -10.36 -2.43 29.99
C LEU A 36 -10.28 -2.61 31.50
N ALA A 37 -9.37 -3.45 31.99
CA ALA A 37 -9.16 -3.68 33.41
C ALA A 37 -8.67 -2.43 34.18
N SER A 38 -8.04 -1.48 33.51
CA SER A 38 -7.57 -0.23 34.12
C SER A 38 -8.66 0.84 34.29
N ILE A 39 -9.84 0.65 33.68
CA ILE A 39 -10.96 1.58 33.80
C ILE A 39 -11.66 1.34 35.14
N LYS A 40 -11.78 2.41 35.94
CA LYS A 40 -12.48 2.34 37.22
C LYS A 40 -13.99 2.45 36.96
N PRO A 41 -14.83 1.66 37.68
CA PRO A 41 -16.28 1.78 37.57
C PRO A 41 -16.82 3.15 37.96
N SER A 42 -16.07 3.91 38.77
CA SER A 42 -16.38 5.30 39.11
C SER A 42 -16.33 6.26 37.92
N ASP A 43 -15.50 5.96 36.90
CA ASP A 43 -15.24 6.88 35.79
C ASP A 43 -16.26 6.68 34.65
N VAL A 44 -16.91 5.51 34.62
CA VAL A 44 -17.89 5.15 33.57
C VAL A 44 -19.12 4.53 34.22
N PRO A 45 -20.25 5.23 34.31
CA PRO A 45 -21.47 4.72 34.90
C PRO A 45 -21.95 3.45 34.18
N GLY A 46 -22.19 2.37 34.96
CA GLY A 46 -22.64 1.07 34.45
C GLY A 46 -21.52 0.20 33.86
N PHE A 47 -20.24 0.62 33.97
CA PHE A 47 -19.11 -0.24 33.62
C PHE A 47 -18.92 -1.33 34.66
N ILE A 48 -18.82 -2.58 34.20
CA ILE A 48 -18.48 -3.73 35.02
C ILE A 48 -17.09 -4.19 34.58
N SER A 49 -16.15 -4.17 35.54
CA SER A 49 -14.80 -4.70 35.31
C SER A 49 -14.86 -6.19 35.04
N VAL A 50 -14.22 -6.65 34.01
CA VAL A 50 -14.16 -8.05 33.63
C VAL A 50 -12.74 -8.47 33.30
N GLU A 51 -12.37 -9.58 33.89
CA GLU A 51 -11.13 -10.28 33.61
C GLU A 51 -11.32 -11.14 32.36
N ASN A 52 -10.45 -10.92 31.37
CA ASN A 52 -10.29 -11.71 30.13
C ASN A 52 -11.57 -11.90 29.27
N PHE A 53 -11.72 -11.01 28.33
CA PHE A 53 -12.75 -11.09 27.29
C PHE A 53 -12.10 -11.45 25.94
N ASP A 54 -12.68 -12.43 25.25
CA ASP A 54 -12.25 -12.86 23.93
C ASP A 54 -13.18 -12.28 22.85
N CYS A 55 -12.62 -11.45 21.98
CA CYS A 55 -13.36 -10.76 20.94
C CYS A 55 -13.04 -11.37 19.58
N ASN A 56 -14.04 -11.85 18.87
CA ASN A 56 -13.86 -12.45 17.53
C ASN A 56 -13.42 -11.42 16.47
N ILE A 57 -13.69 -10.13 16.68
CA ILE A 57 -13.36 -9.05 15.73
C ILE A 57 -11.92 -8.60 15.91
N CYS A 58 -11.42 -8.48 17.15
CA CYS A 58 -10.10 -7.96 17.44
C CYS A 58 -8.94 -8.70 16.75
N PRO A 59 -8.89 -10.04 16.72
CA PRO A 59 -7.85 -10.75 16.00
C PRO A 59 -7.86 -10.46 14.50
N LEU A 60 -9.05 -10.36 13.90
CA LEU A 60 -9.21 -10.10 12.47
C LEU A 60 -8.82 -8.64 12.11
N ALA A 61 -9.32 -7.67 12.90
CA ALA A 61 -9.08 -6.26 12.66
C ALA A 61 -7.64 -5.81 12.98
N LYS A 62 -6.99 -6.47 13.96
CA LYS A 62 -5.62 -6.15 14.41
C LYS A 62 -4.58 -7.15 13.91
N GLN A 63 -4.93 -7.95 12.92
CA GLN A 63 -4.01 -8.91 12.32
C GLN A 63 -2.81 -8.18 11.73
N LYS A 64 -1.61 -8.60 12.11
CA LYS A 64 -0.38 -8.12 11.48
C LYS A 64 -0.31 -8.66 10.05
N CYS A 65 0.07 -7.79 9.13
CA CYS A 65 0.39 -8.24 7.76
C CYS A 65 1.45 -9.35 7.82
N LEU A 66 1.22 -10.40 7.08
CA LEU A 66 2.23 -11.44 6.91
C LEU A 66 3.48 -10.85 6.23
N PRO A 67 4.67 -11.26 6.63
CA PRO A 67 5.88 -10.83 5.95
C PRO A 67 5.82 -11.29 4.49
N PHE A 68 6.22 -10.41 3.58
CA PHE A 68 6.35 -10.77 2.18
C PHE A 68 7.40 -11.87 2.01
N ASN A 69 7.13 -12.82 1.14
CA ASN A 69 8.12 -13.81 0.76
C ASN A 69 9.38 -13.10 0.21
N LYS A 70 10.55 -13.55 0.63
CA LYS A 70 11.80 -13.03 0.07
C LYS A 70 11.80 -13.24 -1.44
N SER A 71 11.99 -12.18 -2.20
CA SER A 71 12.19 -12.29 -3.65
C SER A 71 13.47 -13.08 -3.91
N SER A 72 13.37 -14.16 -4.65
CA SER A 72 14.52 -14.94 -5.13
C SER A 72 15.09 -14.37 -6.43
N HIS A 73 14.42 -13.39 -7.05
CA HIS A 73 14.86 -12.76 -8.28
C HIS A 73 15.78 -11.58 -7.96
N LEU A 74 17.08 -11.81 -8.05
CA LEU A 74 18.10 -10.78 -8.08
C LEU A 74 18.56 -10.60 -9.51
N SER A 75 18.74 -9.37 -9.95
CA SER A 75 19.34 -9.06 -11.24
C SER A 75 20.77 -9.60 -11.29
N LYS A 76 21.20 -10.12 -12.44
CA LYS A 76 22.54 -10.71 -12.61
C LYS A 76 23.61 -9.69 -13.01
N SER A 77 23.20 -8.52 -13.47
CA SER A 77 24.11 -7.44 -13.90
C SER A 77 23.45 -6.08 -13.72
N CYS A 78 24.29 -5.02 -13.66
CA CYS A 78 23.82 -3.64 -13.61
C CYS A 78 22.94 -3.30 -14.82
N PHE A 79 21.89 -2.53 -14.60
CA PHE A 79 20.91 -2.04 -15.58
C PHE A 79 20.03 -3.13 -16.22
N GLU A 80 20.04 -4.34 -15.65
CA GLU A 80 19.12 -5.38 -16.09
C GLU A 80 17.68 -5.12 -15.63
N LEU A 81 17.53 -4.65 -14.40
CA LEU A 81 16.25 -4.25 -13.82
C LEU A 81 16.43 -2.92 -13.05
N ILE A 82 15.64 -1.94 -13.44
CA ILE A 82 15.58 -0.62 -12.81
C ILE A 82 14.21 -0.45 -12.17
N HIS A 83 14.20 -0.02 -10.93
CA HIS A 83 12.99 0.37 -10.21
C HIS A 83 12.86 1.89 -10.25
N CYS A 84 11.68 2.39 -10.60
CA CYS A 84 11.37 3.81 -10.63
C CYS A 84 10.16 4.09 -9.76
N ASP A 85 10.27 5.12 -8.94
CA ASP A 85 9.19 5.60 -8.10
C ASP A 85 9.13 7.12 -8.12
N LEU A 86 7.92 7.67 -8.24
CA LEU A 86 7.66 9.10 -8.26
C LEU A 86 6.84 9.50 -7.04
N TRP A 87 7.47 10.24 -6.13
CA TRP A 87 6.82 10.74 -4.94
C TRP A 87 6.44 12.21 -5.04
N GLY A 88 5.27 12.58 -4.50
CA GLY A 88 4.76 13.94 -4.45
C GLY A 88 3.29 14.05 -4.84
N PRO A 89 2.68 15.26 -4.77
CA PRO A 89 3.34 16.53 -4.52
C PRO A 89 3.60 16.77 -3.03
N PHE A 90 4.77 17.28 -2.70
CA PHE A 90 5.05 17.74 -1.34
C PHE A 90 4.41 19.11 -1.10
N SER A 91 3.96 19.35 0.12
CA SER A 91 3.24 20.58 0.50
C SER A 91 4.11 21.83 0.37
N VAL A 92 5.40 21.72 0.67
CA VAL A 92 6.39 22.79 0.57
C VAL A 92 7.30 22.52 -0.62
N SER A 93 7.42 23.48 -1.54
CA SER A 93 8.34 23.36 -2.67
C SER A 93 9.79 23.63 -2.24
N THR A 94 10.75 23.05 -2.98
CA THR A 94 12.16 23.44 -2.87
C THR A 94 12.37 24.88 -3.33
N ILE A 95 13.60 25.42 -3.15
CA ILE A 95 14.00 26.75 -3.65
C ILE A 95 13.76 26.86 -5.16
N ASP A 96 13.98 25.78 -5.91
CA ASP A 96 13.74 25.71 -7.35
C ASP A 96 12.30 25.39 -7.75
N HIS A 97 11.35 25.48 -6.80
CA HIS A 97 9.93 25.19 -6.99
C HIS A 97 9.60 23.73 -7.35
N CYS A 98 10.49 22.78 -7.03
CA CYS A 98 10.21 21.37 -7.21
C CYS A 98 9.30 20.85 -6.08
N LYS A 99 8.30 20.05 -6.44
CA LYS A 99 7.34 19.42 -5.52
C LYS A 99 7.31 17.89 -5.61
N TYR A 100 8.06 17.34 -6.54
CA TYR A 100 8.14 15.90 -6.77
C TYR A 100 9.58 15.46 -6.78
N PHE A 101 9.82 14.20 -6.49
CA PHE A 101 11.12 13.59 -6.79
C PHE A 101 10.91 12.21 -7.40
N LEU A 102 11.73 11.92 -8.40
CA LEU A 102 11.82 10.64 -9.04
C LEU A 102 13.03 9.91 -8.50
N THR A 103 12.84 8.72 -7.95
CA THR A 103 13.92 7.81 -7.58
C THR A 103 14.09 6.75 -8.65
N ILE A 104 15.32 6.47 -9.01
CA ILE A 104 15.68 5.42 -9.96
C ILE A 104 16.71 4.54 -9.27
N VAL A 105 16.40 3.25 -9.09
CA VAL A 105 17.24 2.29 -8.35
C VAL A 105 17.62 1.14 -9.26
N ASP A 106 18.91 0.88 -9.41
CA ASP A 106 19.40 -0.33 -10.07
C ASP A 106 19.32 -1.52 -9.11
N ASP A 107 18.62 -2.58 -9.52
CA ASP A 107 18.36 -3.75 -8.69
C ASP A 107 19.65 -4.50 -8.30
N TYR A 108 20.63 -4.55 -9.20
CA TYR A 108 21.88 -5.26 -8.96
C TYR A 108 22.84 -4.50 -8.04
N SER A 109 23.18 -3.26 -8.40
CA SER A 109 24.18 -2.45 -7.66
C SER A 109 23.59 -1.71 -6.47
N ARG A 110 22.26 -1.59 -6.39
CA ARG A 110 21.53 -0.74 -5.43
C ARG A 110 21.87 0.75 -5.56
N CYS A 111 22.55 1.13 -6.63
CA CYS A 111 22.81 2.53 -6.91
C CYS A 111 21.48 3.26 -7.16
N THR A 112 21.36 4.43 -6.55
CA THR A 112 20.14 5.23 -6.58
C THR A 112 20.44 6.61 -7.14
N TRP A 113 19.63 7.03 -8.12
CA TRP A 113 19.61 8.39 -8.66
C TRP A 113 18.32 9.06 -8.23
N VAL A 114 18.40 10.33 -7.84
CA VAL A 114 17.25 11.14 -7.43
C VAL A 114 17.19 12.40 -8.28
N TYR A 115 16.02 12.64 -8.89
CA TYR A 115 15.76 13.81 -9.71
C TYR A 115 14.61 14.62 -9.10
N LEU A 116 14.82 15.91 -8.88
CA LEU A 116 13.79 16.82 -8.41
C LEU A 116 12.98 17.34 -9.61
N LEU A 117 11.66 17.32 -9.50
CA LEU A 117 10.74 17.68 -10.57
C LEU A 117 9.73 18.72 -10.09
N LYS A 118 9.40 19.67 -10.99
CA LYS A 118 8.33 20.64 -10.76
C LYS A 118 6.94 20.03 -11.02
N HIS A 119 6.85 19.19 -12.05
CA HIS A 119 5.62 18.57 -12.53
C HIS A 119 5.83 17.09 -12.82
N LYS A 120 4.80 16.27 -12.59
CA LYS A 120 4.82 14.83 -12.93
C LYS A 120 5.11 14.57 -14.42
N SER A 121 4.67 15.45 -15.31
CA SER A 121 4.90 15.34 -16.75
C SER A 121 6.38 15.36 -17.15
N GLN A 122 7.28 15.81 -16.28
CA GLN A 122 8.72 15.80 -16.54
C GLN A 122 9.35 14.40 -16.36
N THR A 123 8.62 13.45 -15.76
CA THR A 123 9.13 12.10 -15.48
C THR A 123 9.61 11.41 -16.76
N GLN A 124 8.83 11.49 -17.84
CA GLN A 124 9.20 10.88 -19.11
C GLN A 124 10.52 11.43 -19.64
N TYR A 125 10.66 12.75 -19.69
CA TYR A 125 11.88 13.39 -20.16
C TYR A 125 13.11 12.99 -19.34
N VAL A 126 12.97 12.94 -18.00
CA VAL A 126 14.09 12.54 -17.12
C VAL A 126 14.48 11.08 -17.33
N LEU A 127 13.51 10.19 -17.53
CA LEU A 127 13.80 8.79 -17.83
C LEU A 127 14.51 8.62 -19.19
N GLU A 128 14.14 9.41 -20.19
CA GLU A 128 14.85 9.43 -21.48
C GLU A 128 16.30 9.88 -21.35
N GLN A 129 16.53 10.94 -20.58
CA GLN A 129 17.88 11.42 -20.29
C GLN A 129 18.69 10.38 -19.49
N PHE A 130 18.06 9.73 -18.52
CA PHE A 130 18.69 8.66 -17.75
C PHE A 130 19.10 7.48 -18.65
N CYS A 131 18.23 7.04 -19.55
CA CYS A 131 18.57 5.98 -20.51
C CYS A 131 19.75 6.34 -21.38
N THR A 132 19.76 7.57 -21.89
CA THR A 132 20.87 8.09 -22.71
C THR A 132 22.17 8.17 -21.90
N MET A 133 22.09 8.59 -20.64
CA MET A 133 23.25 8.62 -19.74
C MET A 133 23.81 7.21 -19.52
N VAL A 134 22.94 6.21 -19.27
CA VAL A 134 23.37 4.82 -19.08
C VAL A 134 24.06 4.27 -20.33
N GLU A 135 23.53 4.57 -21.52
CA GLU A 135 24.13 4.15 -22.79
C GLU A 135 25.50 4.80 -23.03
N THR A 136 25.62 6.11 -22.76
CA THR A 136 26.84 6.86 -23.03
C THR A 136 27.94 6.63 -22.01
N GLN A 137 27.61 6.57 -20.72
CA GLN A 137 28.62 6.46 -19.65
C GLN A 137 29.00 5.00 -19.33
N PHE A 138 28.05 4.09 -19.43
CA PHE A 138 28.27 2.69 -19.03
C PHE A 138 28.31 1.72 -20.21
N CYS A 139 28.07 2.18 -21.44
CA CYS A 139 27.95 1.36 -22.64
C CYS A 139 26.98 0.18 -22.44
N LYS A 140 25.91 0.38 -21.67
CA LYS A 140 24.90 -0.61 -21.34
C LYS A 140 23.51 -0.10 -21.69
N LYS A 141 22.58 -1.05 -21.91
CA LYS A 141 21.17 -0.74 -22.14
C LYS A 141 20.34 -1.29 -20.97
N ILE A 142 19.35 -0.50 -20.56
CA ILE A 142 18.38 -0.95 -19.54
C ILE A 142 17.48 -2.01 -20.18
N LYS A 143 17.38 -3.20 -19.56
CA LYS A 143 16.57 -4.29 -20.10
C LYS A 143 15.11 -4.22 -19.63
N THR A 144 14.92 -3.92 -18.36
CA THR A 144 13.58 -3.88 -17.74
C THR A 144 13.46 -2.67 -16.84
N LEU A 145 12.34 -1.95 -16.97
CA LEU A 145 11.96 -0.88 -16.07
C LEU A 145 10.69 -1.31 -15.32
N ARG A 146 10.72 -1.23 -14.00
CA ARG A 146 9.58 -1.48 -13.12
C ARG A 146 9.17 -0.19 -12.44
N SER A 147 7.89 0.17 -12.55
CA SER A 147 7.32 1.33 -11.87
C SER A 147 5.95 0.98 -11.31
N GLU A 148 5.41 1.83 -10.46
CA GLU A 148 4.01 1.79 -10.08
C GLU A 148 3.10 2.13 -11.28
N ASN A 149 1.79 1.83 -11.15
CA ASN A 149 0.78 2.06 -12.21
C ASN A 149 0.44 3.54 -12.44
N GLY A 150 1.37 4.46 -12.25
CA GLY A 150 1.18 5.87 -12.53
C GLY A 150 1.08 6.17 -14.02
N THR A 151 0.14 7.04 -14.40
CA THR A 151 -0.05 7.45 -15.82
C THR A 151 1.19 8.11 -16.40
N GLU A 152 2.03 8.71 -15.57
CA GLU A 152 3.32 9.31 -15.90
C GLU A 152 4.36 8.32 -16.44
N PHE A 153 4.19 7.03 -16.16
CA PHE A 153 5.04 5.95 -16.64
C PHE A 153 4.50 5.25 -17.90
N ILE A 154 3.30 5.63 -18.39
CA ILE A 154 2.71 5.06 -19.60
C ILE A 154 3.38 5.69 -20.83
N MET A 155 4.56 5.21 -21.16
CA MET A 155 5.41 5.70 -22.24
C MET A 155 5.35 4.78 -23.46
N LYS A 156 4.14 4.46 -23.95
CA LYS A 156 3.93 3.49 -25.05
C LYS A 156 4.79 3.80 -26.28
N ASP A 157 4.86 5.06 -26.70
CA ASP A 157 5.56 5.48 -27.89
C ASP A 157 7.09 5.41 -27.73
N PHE A 158 7.59 5.75 -26.54
CA PHE A 158 9.01 5.70 -26.24
C PHE A 158 9.54 4.26 -26.26
N PHE A 159 8.80 3.32 -25.67
CA PHE A 159 9.18 1.91 -25.62
C PHE A 159 9.07 1.23 -27.00
N CYS A 160 8.12 1.64 -27.85
CA CYS A 160 7.99 1.15 -29.21
C CYS A 160 9.08 1.65 -30.13
N GLN A 161 9.48 2.92 -30.05
CA GLN A 161 10.44 3.52 -30.96
C GLN A 161 11.89 3.10 -30.71
N LYS A 162 12.27 2.93 -29.44
CA LYS A 162 13.67 2.64 -29.11
C LYS A 162 14.06 1.17 -29.07
N ARG A 163 13.14 0.19 -29.24
CA ARG A 163 13.46 -1.26 -29.17
C ARG A 163 14.43 -1.68 -28.04
N HIS A 164 14.52 -0.87 -26.97
CA HIS A 164 15.59 -0.95 -25.99
C HIS A 164 15.18 -1.68 -24.70
N PHE A 165 13.89 -1.85 -24.47
CA PHE A 165 13.41 -2.53 -23.28
C PHE A 165 12.79 -3.88 -23.63
N ALA A 166 13.28 -4.93 -23.01
CA ALA A 166 12.74 -6.27 -23.19
C ALA A 166 11.38 -6.44 -22.52
N SER A 167 11.09 -5.68 -21.46
CA SER A 167 9.78 -5.67 -20.82
C SER A 167 9.57 -4.44 -19.93
N PHE A 168 8.33 -3.94 -19.89
CA PHE A 168 7.83 -3.00 -18.91
C PHE A 168 6.94 -3.78 -17.95
N LYS A 169 7.24 -3.75 -16.66
CA LYS A 169 6.42 -4.39 -15.63
C LYS A 169 5.81 -3.31 -14.75
N LEU A 170 4.48 -3.19 -14.84
CA LEU A 170 3.68 -2.46 -13.86
C LEU A 170 3.54 -3.36 -12.63
N CYS A 171 3.72 -2.81 -11.45
CA CYS A 171 3.44 -3.51 -10.18
C CYS A 171 1.97 -3.46 -9.85
#